data_713af46aa6b270dc0234f1427fc568ae
#
_entry.id   713af46aa6b270dc0234f1427fc568ae
#
_cell.length_a   1.000
_cell.length_b   1.000
_cell.length_c   1.000
_cell.angle_alpha   90.00
_cell.angle_beta   90.00
_cell.angle_gamma   90.00
#
_symmetry.space_group_name_H-M   'P 1'
#
loop_
_entity.id
_entity.type
_entity.pdbx_description
1 polymer ?
#
loop_
_entity_poly.entity_id
_entity_poly.type
_entity_poly.pdbx_seq_one_letter_code
_entity_poly.pdbx_strand_id
1 'polypeptide(L)'
;MSENENAPYATSTVTNTAETPGMAQTPFSLDTVKKIRTIHLERAKAEGEKFSMLTCYDFSTAQVFDRAGIEMLLIGDSAANVMLGYDSTLAITLDEIIPMVAAVSRGAKRAMVVADLPFGTSMSAHHILGLK
;
A
#
# COMPACT_ATOMS: atom_id res chain seq x y z
N MET A 1 -19.47 19.16 35.97
CA MET A 1 -18.77 19.20 34.66
C MET A 1 -17.70 18.13 34.71
N SER A 2 -18.00 16.98 34.17
CA SER A 2 -17.12 15.80 34.19
C SER A 2 -16.37 15.72 32.86
N GLU A 3 -15.05 15.78 32.95
CA GLU A 3 -14.14 15.60 31.82
C GLU A 3 -14.18 14.14 31.36
N ASN A 4 -14.31 13.95 30.07
CA ASN A 4 -14.47 12.66 29.41
C ASN A 4 -13.07 12.07 29.11
N GLU A 5 -12.58 11.21 30.00
CA GLU A 5 -11.34 10.46 29.85
C GLU A 5 -11.57 9.17 29.06
N ASN A 6 -11.71 9.24 27.74
CA ASN A 6 -11.58 8.05 26.88
C ASN A 6 -11.24 8.45 25.45
N ALA A 7 -10.00 8.87 25.24
CA ALA A 7 -9.40 8.93 23.92
C ALA A 7 -8.50 7.70 23.71
N PRO A 8 -8.74 6.87 22.67
CA PRO A 8 -8.02 5.62 22.48
C PRO A 8 -6.58 5.77 21.91
N TYR A 9 -6.06 6.98 21.85
CA TYR A 9 -4.69 7.25 21.42
C TYR A 9 -4.00 8.21 22.39
N ALA A 10 -3.51 7.66 23.51
CA ALA A 10 -2.60 8.38 24.38
C ALA A 10 -1.22 8.46 23.71
N THR A 11 -0.78 9.66 23.37
CA THR A 11 0.59 9.95 22.94
C THR A 11 1.53 9.79 24.12
N SER A 12 2.26 8.68 24.21
CA SER A 12 3.39 8.54 25.10
C SER A 12 4.56 9.38 24.60
N THR A 13 4.86 10.46 25.29
CA THR A 13 6.07 11.26 25.11
C THR A 13 7.28 10.43 25.59
N VAL A 14 8.00 9.83 24.66
CA VAL A 14 9.32 9.24 24.93
C VAL A 14 10.35 10.36 24.77
N THR A 15 10.81 10.93 25.88
CA THR A 15 11.99 11.79 25.91
C THR A 15 13.24 10.92 25.84
N ASN A 16 13.87 10.86 24.67
CA ASN A 16 15.15 10.21 24.50
C ASN A 16 16.24 11.29 24.39
N THR A 17 16.93 11.57 25.51
CA THR A 17 18.11 12.42 25.56
C THR A 17 19.34 11.54 25.44
N ALA A 18 19.90 11.44 24.22
CA ALA A 18 21.29 11.07 24.01
C ALA A 18 21.80 11.84 22.78
N GLU A 19 22.39 13.02 23.03
CA GLU A 19 23.09 13.78 21.98
C GLU A 19 24.45 13.13 21.72
N THR A 20 24.61 12.59 20.50
CA THR A 20 25.93 12.31 19.91
C THR A 20 26.19 13.36 18.84
N PRO A 21 27.24 14.18 18.91
CA PRO A 21 27.53 15.18 17.88
C PRO A 21 28.22 14.48 16.70
N GLY A 22 27.58 14.48 15.54
CA GLY A 22 28.26 14.05 14.36
C GLY A 22 27.32 13.70 13.21
N MET A 23 27.28 14.57 12.19
CA MET A 23 26.60 14.47 10.91
C MET A 23 25.06 14.62 10.99
N ALA A 24 24.60 15.80 10.60
CA ALA A 24 23.19 16.02 10.24
C ALA A 24 22.87 15.11 9.05
N GLN A 25 22.34 13.93 9.34
CA GLN A 25 21.78 13.07 8.32
C GLN A 25 20.52 13.77 7.82
N THR A 26 20.48 14.09 6.53
CA THR A 26 19.24 14.52 5.89
C THR A 26 18.15 13.51 6.23
N PRO A 27 16.99 13.95 6.75
CA PRO A 27 15.92 13.04 7.09
C PRO A 27 15.55 12.23 5.82
N PHE A 28 15.27 10.95 6.01
CA PHE A 28 14.83 10.09 4.93
C PHE A 28 13.50 10.64 4.37
N SER A 29 13.39 10.70 3.05
CA SER A 29 12.12 10.99 2.38
C SER A 29 11.87 10.02 1.24
N LEU A 30 10.65 9.53 1.19
CA LEU A 30 10.18 8.67 0.09
C LEU A 30 10.27 9.38 -1.27
N ASP A 31 10.21 10.71 -1.30
CA ASP A 31 10.33 11.51 -2.53
C ASP A 31 11.67 11.32 -3.26
N THR A 32 12.72 10.98 -2.52
CA THR A 32 14.05 10.72 -3.09
C THR A 32 14.22 9.31 -3.65
N VAL A 33 13.26 8.43 -3.40
CA VAL A 33 13.33 7.01 -3.76
C VAL A 33 12.89 6.80 -5.21
N LYS A 34 13.77 6.24 -6.05
CA LYS A 34 13.48 5.97 -7.47
C LYS A 34 12.46 4.85 -7.70
N LYS A 35 12.42 3.85 -6.83
CA LYS A 35 11.43 2.76 -6.85
C LYS A 35 11.11 2.35 -5.42
N ILE A 36 9.85 2.52 -5.02
CA ILE A 36 9.38 2.20 -3.67
C ILE A 36 9.28 0.68 -3.50
N ARG A 37 9.76 0.20 -2.36
CA ARG A 37 9.76 -1.21 -1.93
C ARG A 37 9.41 -1.27 -0.45
N THR A 38 9.09 -2.45 0.06
CA THR A 38 8.72 -2.70 1.47
C THR A 38 9.70 -2.10 2.47
N ILE A 39 11.00 -2.23 2.24
CA ILE A 39 12.04 -1.66 3.11
C ILE A 39 11.95 -0.13 3.24
N HIS A 40 11.52 0.57 2.20
CA HIS A 40 11.34 2.02 2.25
C HIS A 40 10.11 2.40 3.08
N LEU A 41 9.05 1.59 3.02
CA LEU A 41 7.84 1.78 3.84
C LEU A 41 8.11 1.49 5.32
N GLU A 42 8.89 0.45 5.61
CA GLU A 42 9.35 0.14 6.98
C GLU A 42 10.15 1.30 7.57
N ARG A 43 11.06 1.87 6.77
CA ARG A 43 11.85 3.03 7.17
C ARG A 43 10.98 4.27 7.37
N ALA A 44 10.08 4.56 6.42
CA ALA A 44 9.12 5.67 6.55
C ALA A 44 8.30 5.55 7.84
N LYS A 45 7.82 4.34 8.15
CA LYS A 45 7.10 4.07 9.40
C LYS A 45 7.97 4.33 10.63
N ALA A 46 9.23 3.89 10.63
CA ALA A 46 10.14 4.10 11.75
C ALA A 46 10.47 5.58 11.99
N GLU A 47 10.53 6.37 10.92
CA GLU A 47 10.83 7.81 10.97
C GLU A 47 9.57 8.70 11.04
N GLY A 48 8.36 8.10 11.07
CA GLY A 48 7.08 8.83 11.16
C GLY A 48 6.68 9.53 9.86
N GLU A 49 7.32 9.23 8.73
CA GLU A 49 6.96 9.76 7.42
C GLU A 49 5.67 9.10 6.93
N LYS A 50 4.69 9.91 6.56
CA LYS A 50 3.40 9.43 6.03
C LYS A 50 3.50 9.22 4.52
N PHE A 51 2.77 8.25 4.01
CA PHE A 51 2.66 7.98 2.58
C PHE A 51 1.22 7.65 2.19
N SER A 52 0.94 7.75 0.90
CA SER A 52 -0.38 7.57 0.32
C SER A 52 -0.51 6.22 -0.39
N MET A 53 -1.69 5.62 -0.32
CA MET A 53 -2.07 4.50 -1.17
C MET A 53 -3.41 4.80 -1.86
N LEU A 54 -3.45 4.67 -3.17
CA LEU A 54 -4.66 4.86 -3.97
C LEU A 54 -5.00 3.61 -4.76
N THR A 55 -6.30 3.33 -4.90
CA THR A 55 -6.77 2.28 -5.82
C THR A 55 -6.53 2.70 -7.27
N CYS A 56 -6.08 1.74 -8.09
CA CYS A 56 -5.75 1.99 -9.48
C CYS A 56 -5.94 0.69 -10.29
N TYR A 57 -6.64 0.75 -11.41
CA TYR A 57 -7.02 -0.45 -12.15
C TYR A 57 -6.56 -0.46 -13.62
N ASP A 58 -5.96 0.64 -14.11
CA ASP A 58 -5.53 0.78 -15.50
C ASP A 58 -4.18 1.46 -15.66
N PHE A 59 -3.62 1.34 -16.86
CA PHE A 59 -2.30 1.88 -17.21
C PHE A 59 -2.24 3.41 -17.16
N SER A 60 -3.26 4.09 -17.68
CA SER A 60 -3.25 5.55 -17.82
C SER A 60 -3.34 6.23 -16.46
N THR A 61 -4.25 5.74 -15.61
CA THR A 61 -4.39 6.21 -14.22
C THR A 61 -3.12 5.94 -13.42
N ALA A 62 -2.51 4.76 -13.60
CA ALA A 62 -1.24 4.45 -12.95
C ALA A 62 -0.12 5.43 -13.30
N GLN A 63 -0.01 5.84 -14.59
CA GLN A 63 0.96 6.84 -15.01
C GLN A 63 0.72 8.22 -14.39
N VAL A 64 -0.56 8.62 -14.25
CA VAL A 64 -0.91 9.90 -13.64
C VAL A 64 -0.54 9.89 -12.16
N PHE A 65 -0.93 8.86 -11.42
CA PHE A 65 -0.64 8.75 -10.00
C PHE A 65 0.85 8.61 -9.70
N ASP A 66 1.58 7.82 -10.51
CA ASP A 66 3.02 7.65 -10.38
C ASP A 66 3.77 8.99 -10.58
N ARG A 67 3.37 9.78 -11.60
CA ARG A 67 3.93 11.13 -11.83
C ARG A 67 3.53 12.14 -10.76
N ALA A 68 2.35 11.98 -10.16
CA ALA A 68 1.89 12.80 -9.03
C ALA A 68 2.61 12.49 -7.72
N GLY A 69 3.45 11.45 -7.70
CA GLY A 69 4.25 11.10 -6.51
C GLY A 69 3.56 10.15 -5.54
N ILE A 70 2.41 9.55 -5.89
CA ILE A 70 1.75 8.55 -5.04
C ILE A 70 2.70 7.38 -4.80
N GLU A 71 2.83 6.96 -3.54
CA GLU A 71 3.79 5.96 -3.12
C GLU A 71 3.33 4.53 -3.40
N MET A 72 2.03 4.27 -3.27
CA MET A 72 1.48 2.92 -3.44
C MET A 72 0.22 2.94 -4.31
N LEU A 73 0.12 1.97 -5.22
CA LEU A 73 -1.06 1.74 -6.06
C LEU A 73 -1.63 0.37 -5.74
N LEU A 74 -2.91 0.34 -5.38
CA LEU A 74 -3.63 -0.88 -5.00
C LEU A 74 -4.57 -1.31 -6.12
N ILE A 75 -4.42 -2.55 -6.56
CA ILE A 75 -5.44 -3.25 -7.34
C ILE A 75 -6.22 -4.11 -6.35
N GLY A 76 -7.38 -3.61 -5.92
CA GLY A 76 -8.24 -4.31 -4.96
C GLY A 76 -9.26 -5.23 -5.65
N ASP A 77 -9.80 -6.20 -4.93
CA ASP A 77 -10.94 -7.01 -5.36
C ASP A 77 -12.19 -6.17 -5.61
N SER A 78 -12.25 -4.94 -5.04
CA SER A 78 -13.27 -3.93 -5.34
C SER A 78 -13.36 -3.54 -6.81
N ALA A 79 -12.37 -3.92 -7.64
CA ALA A 79 -12.47 -3.88 -9.11
C ALA A 79 -13.75 -4.59 -9.62
N ALA A 80 -14.20 -5.64 -8.93
CA ALA A 80 -15.47 -6.30 -9.20
C ALA A 80 -16.63 -5.31 -9.33
N ASN A 81 -16.79 -4.46 -8.33
CA ASN A 81 -17.89 -3.50 -8.27
C ASN A 81 -17.65 -2.29 -9.17
N VAL A 82 -16.44 -1.67 -9.09
CA VAL A 82 -16.18 -0.36 -9.69
C VAL A 82 -15.76 -0.42 -11.16
N MET A 83 -15.20 -1.55 -11.62
CA MET A 83 -14.72 -1.71 -12.98
C MET A 83 -15.60 -2.68 -13.78
N LEU A 84 -16.10 -3.75 -13.16
CA LEU A 84 -16.83 -4.82 -13.83
C LEU A 84 -18.34 -4.77 -13.55
N GLY A 85 -18.79 -3.95 -12.57
CA GLY A 85 -20.20 -3.78 -12.25
C GLY A 85 -20.85 -4.97 -11.55
N TYR A 86 -20.06 -5.83 -10.91
CA TYR A 86 -20.58 -6.94 -10.13
C TYR A 86 -21.21 -6.45 -8.81
N ASP A 87 -22.22 -7.13 -8.31
CA ASP A 87 -22.88 -6.80 -7.06
C ASP A 87 -22.01 -7.11 -5.83
N SER A 88 -20.99 -7.95 -5.98
CA SER A 88 -20.12 -8.40 -4.90
C SER A 88 -18.68 -8.60 -5.38
N THR A 89 -17.70 -8.30 -4.49
CA THR A 89 -16.28 -8.56 -4.76
C THR A 89 -15.96 -10.06 -4.80
N LEU A 90 -16.84 -10.92 -4.28
CA LEU A 90 -16.66 -12.38 -4.31
C LEU A 90 -16.71 -12.97 -5.72
N ALA A 91 -17.30 -12.25 -6.68
CA ALA A 91 -17.49 -12.75 -8.06
C ALA A 91 -16.24 -12.61 -8.93
N ILE A 92 -15.32 -11.72 -8.58
CA ILE A 92 -14.12 -11.47 -9.40
C ILE A 92 -13.16 -12.66 -9.37
N THR A 93 -12.59 -12.96 -10.53
CA THR A 93 -11.64 -14.06 -10.71
C THR A 93 -10.20 -13.55 -10.82
N LEU A 94 -9.22 -14.45 -10.65
CA LEU A 94 -7.81 -14.14 -10.92
C LEU A 94 -7.58 -13.73 -12.38
N ASP A 95 -8.27 -14.38 -13.32
CA ASP A 95 -8.10 -14.07 -14.74
C ASP A 95 -8.56 -12.66 -15.10
N GLU A 96 -9.48 -12.09 -14.33
CA GLU A 96 -9.94 -10.70 -14.48
C GLU A 96 -9.01 -9.70 -13.78
N ILE A 97 -8.42 -10.04 -12.64
CA ILE A 97 -7.49 -9.16 -11.91
C ILE A 97 -6.10 -9.10 -12.56
N ILE A 98 -5.56 -10.22 -13.03
CA ILE A 98 -4.20 -10.31 -13.60
C ILE A 98 -3.94 -9.27 -14.70
N PRO A 99 -4.83 -9.08 -15.70
CA PRO A 99 -4.64 -8.03 -16.70
C PRO A 99 -4.57 -6.61 -16.13
N MET A 100 -5.35 -6.30 -15.09
CA MET A 100 -5.33 -5.00 -14.42
C MET A 100 -4.00 -4.79 -13.68
N VAL A 101 -3.54 -5.79 -12.93
CA VAL A 101 -2.23 -5.77 -12.26
C VAL A 101 -1.10 -5.54 -13.26
N ALA A 102 -1.13 -6.26 -14.38
CA ALA A 102 -0.13 -6.11 -15.43
C ALA A 102 -0.15 -4.70 -16.07
N ALA A 103 -1.33 -4.12 -16.28
CA ALA A 103 -1.49 -2.77 -16.80
C ALA A 103 -0.94 -1.71 -15.84
N VAL A 104 -1.33 -1.75 -14.57
CA VAL A 104 -0.84 -0.84 -13.52
C VAL A 104 0.66 -0.98 -13.33
N SER A 105 1.20 -2.20 -13.32
CA SER A 105 2.64 -2.45 -13.16
C SER A 105 3.46 -1.86 -14.31
N ARG A 106 2.94 -1.84 -15.53
CA ARG A 106 3.60 -1.17 -16.65
C ARG A 106 3.57 0.36 -16.53
N GLY A 107 2.50 0.91 -15.96
CA GLY A 107 2.33 2.35 -15.74
C GLY A 107 3.18 2.90 -14.58
N ALA A 108 3.29 2.15 -13.50
CA ALA A 108 3.97 2.55 -12.26
C ALA A 108 5.49 2.32 -12.34
N LYS A 109 6.26 3.39 -12.49
CA LYS A 109 7.75 3.32 -12.51
C LYS A 109 8.32 3.43 -11.11
N ARG A 110 7.81 4.35 -10.30
CA ARG A 110 8.24 4.63 -8.93
C ARG A 110 7.38 3.92 -7.87
N ALA A 111 6.07 4.05 -7.96
CA ALA A 111 5.13 3.55 -6.97
C ALA A 111 5.25 2.03 -6.76
N MET A 112 5.05 1.60 -5.52
CA MET A 112 4.88 0.18 -5.20
C MET A 112 3.48 -0.26 -5.62
N VAL A 113 3.40 -1.33 -6.40
CA VAL A 113 2.13 -1.94 -6.81
C VAL A 113 1.78 -3.06 -5.85
N VAL A 114 0.57 -3.01 -5.33
CA VAL A 114 -0.03 -4.00 -4.43
C VAL A 114 -1.28 -4.55 -5.08
N ALA A 115 -1.48 -5.84 -5.03
CA ALA A 115 -2.68 -6.48 -5.55
C ALA A 115 -3.30 -7.40 -4.50
N ASP A 116 -4.60 -7.28 -4.31
CA ASP A 116 -5.36 -8.23 -3.54
C ASP A 116 -5.57 -9.53 -4.34
N LEU A 117 -5.68 -10.62 -3.62
CA LEU A 117 -6.11 -11.88 -4.19
C LEU A 117 -7.64 -12.00 -4.03
N PRO A 118 -8.38 -12.43 -5.08
CA PRO A 118 -9.80 -12.71 -4.95
C PRO A 118 -10.09 -13.70 -3.83
N PHE A 119 -11.22 -13.53 -3.17
CA PHE A 119 -11.63 -14.40 -2.06
C PHE A 119 -11.54 -15.89 -2.43
N GLY A 120 -10.92 -16.68 -1.56
CA GLY A 120 -10.78 -18.13 -1.72
C GLY A 120 -9.64 -18.60 -2.62
N THR A 121 -8.99 -17.75 -3.41
CA THR A 121 -7.93 -18.17 -4.34
C THR A 121 -6.67 -18.67 -3.63
N SER A 122 -6.32 -18.09 -2.49
CA SER A 122 -5.22 -18.57 -1.65
C SER A 122 -5.51 -19.92 -0.99
N MET A 123 -6.77 -20.21 -0.68
CA MET A 123 -7.19 -21.51 -0.11
C MET A 123 -7.07 -22.63 -1.15
N SER A 124 -7.40 -22.34 -2.42
CA SER A 124 -7.28 -23.32 -3.51
C SER A 124 -5.83 -23.72 -3.77
N ALA A 125 -4.88 -22.79 -3.70
CA ALA A 125 -3.45 -23.07 -3.82
C ALA A 125 -2.95 -24.01 -2.70
N HIS A 126 -3.38 -23.81 -1.47
CA HIS A 126 -3.03 -24.70 -0.32
C HIS A 126 -3.58 -26.11 -0.52
N HIS A 127 -4.79 -26.23 -1.04
CA HIS A 127 -5.44 -27.51 -1.29
C HIS A 127 -4.79 -28.27 -2.47
N ILE A 128 -4.46 -27.55 -3.56
CA ILE A 128 -3.83 -28.13 -4.76
C ILE A 128 -2.39 -28.59 -4.48
N LEU A 129 -1.64 -27.85 -3.64
CA LEU A 129 -0.24 -28.18 -3.36
C LEU A 129 -0.07 -29.20 -2.24
N GLY A 130 -1.16 -29.69 -1.64
CA GLY A 130 -1.10 -30.72 -0.58
C GLY A 130 -0.30 -30.28 0.66
N LEU A 131 -0.12 -29.00 0.86
CA LEU A 131 0.59 -28.46 2.02
C LEU A 131 -0.33 -28.60 3.24
N LYS A 132 -0.01 -29.53 4.12
CA LYS A 132 -0.62 -29.71 5.44
C LYS A 132 0.07 -28.81 6.46
#